data_b67565b7fa8457c7a88c249813a72997
#
_entry.id   b67565b7fa8457c7a88c249813a72997
#
_cell.length_a   1.000
_cell.length_b   1.000
_cell.length_c   1.000
_cell.angle_alpha   90.00
_cell.angle_beta   90.00
_cell.angle_gamma   90.00
#
_symmetry.space_group_name_H-M   'P 1'
#
loop_
_entity.id
_entity.type
_entity.pdbx_description
1 polymer ?
#
loop_
_entity_poly.entity_id
_entity_poly.type
_entity_poly.pdbx_seq_one_letter_code
_entity_poly.pdbx_strand_id
1 'polypeptide(L)'
;MVNPPAIAPSAPAVAPPGNAYDVVAYPMYGQGQEQQDQDRYQCHRWAVSQSGFDPATATYAPAANIADTYRRALGACFSGRGYSIN
;
A
#
# COMPACT_ATOMS: atom_id res chain seq x y z
N MET A 1 0.91 1.57 -22.33
CA MET A 1 0.53 1.43 -21.87
C MET A 1 -0.15 1.37 -21.35
N VAL A 2 -0.07 1.41 -21.27
CA VAL A 2 -0.76 1.25 -20.61
C VAL A 2 -1.40 1.21 -20.10
N ASN A 3 -1.55 1.27 -20.05
CA ASN A 3 -2.26 1.24 -19.43
C ASN A 3 -2.82 1.27 -18.96
N PRO A 4 -2.88 1.37 -19.13
CA PRO A 4 -3.53 1.52 -18.55
C PRO A 4 -4.13 1.41 -18.01
N PRO A 5 -4.14 1.38 -18.16
CA PRO A 5 -4.76 1.31 -17.55
C PRO A 5 -5.22 1.25 -16.90
N ALA A 6 -5.19 1.28 -17.13
CA ALA A 6 -5.67 1.17 -16.49
C ALA A 6 -6.04 1.22 -15.94
N ILE A 7 -6.05 1.31 -16.06
CA ILE A 7 -6.36 1.39 -15.48
C ILE A 7 -6.93 1.61 -14.96
N ALA A 8 -7.06 1.88 -15.06
CA ALA A 8 -7.61 2.12 -14.52
C ALA A 8 -8.12 2.18 -13.99
N PRO A 9 -8.38 2.20 -14.00
CA PRO A 9 -8.88 2.30 -13.36
C PRO A 9 -9.21 2.25 -12.67
N SER A 10 -9.36 2.16 -12.66
CA SER A 10 -9.63 2.12 -11.99
C SER A 10 -9.88 2.35 -11.27
N ALA A 11 -10.14 2.55 -11.21
CA ALA A 11 -10.39 2.83 -10.49
C ALA A 11 -10.70 3.09 -9.83
N PRO A 12 -10.80 3.24 -9.85
CA PRO A 12 -11.04 3.81 -9.04
C PRO A 12 -11.71 3.79 -8.37
N ALA A 13 -11.76 3.65 -8.90
CA ALA A 13 -12.66 3.70 -8.24
C ALA A 13 -12.95 4.23 -7.00
N VAL A 14 -13.86 4.16 -6.80
CA VAL A 14 -14.18 4.50 -5.53
C VAL A 14 -13.15 4.06 -4.64
N ALA A 15 -12.47 4.91 -4.09
CA ALA A 15 -11.42 4.52 -3.23
C ALA A 15 -12.02 3.99 -1.97
N PRO A 16 -11.97 2.70 -1.73
CA PRO A 16 -12.29 2.23 -0.42
C PRO A 16 -11.30 2.82 0.55
N PRO A 17 -11.60 2.83 1.84
CA PRO A 17 -10.68 3.41 2.82
C PRO A 17 -9.27 2.88 2.72
N GLY A 18 -9.11 1.63 2.31
CA GLY A 18 -7.79 1.05 2.18
C GLY A 18 -6.91 1.75 1.15
N ASN A 19 -7.52 2.25 0.06
CA ASN A 19 -6.73 2.95 -0.96
C ASN A 19 -6.24 4.31 -0.48
N ALA A 20 -6.97 4.94 0.41
CA ALA A 20 -6.57 6.25 0.92
C ALA A 20 -5.32 6.15 1.80
N TYR A 21 -5.02 4.97 2.29
CA TYR A 21 -3.89 4.77 3.20
C TYR A 21 -2.74 4.01 2.54
N ASP A 22 -2.86 3.72 1.25
CA ASP A 22 -1.84 2.97 0.54
C ASP A 22 -0.74 3.90 0.05
N VAL A 23 0.37 3.30 -0.38
CA VAL A 23 1.46 4.02 -1.02
C VAL A 23 1.67 3.44 -2.40
N VAL A 24 2.27 4.22 -3.28
CA VAL A 24 2.63 3.74 -4.61
C VAL A 24 4.07 3.25 -4.52
N ALA A 25 4.26 1.97 -4.81
CA ALA A 25 5.56 1.32 -4.73
C ALA A 25 5.94 0.78 -6.10
N TYR A 26 7.08 1.22 -6.62
CA TYR A 26 7.56 0.81 -7.93
C TYR A 26 8.69 -0.18 -7.77
N PRO A 27 8.58 -1.41 -8.33
CA PRO A 27 9.65 -2.38 -8.21
C PRO A 27 10.90 -1.90 -8.95
N MET A 28 12.04 -1.95 -8.30
CA MET A 28 13.30 -1.45 -8.87
C MET A 28 14.18 -2.55 -9.41
N TYR A 29 13.85 -3.81 -9.17
CA TYR A 29 14.71 -4.94 -9.53
C TYR A 29 13.96 -5.97 -10.35
N GLY A 30 12.91 -5.55 -11.06
CA GLY A 30 12.17 -6.46 -11.92
C GLY A 30 11.32 -7.47 -11.18
N GLN A 31 10.91 -7.17 -9.95
CA GLN A 31 10.07 -8.09 -9.18
C GLN A 31 8.80 -8.39 -9.96
N GLY A 32 8.48 -9.67 -10.13
CA GLY A 32 7.28 -10.10 -10.84
C GLY A 32 6.04 -9.87 -10.01
N GLN A 33 4.88 -10.09 -10.64
CA GLN A 33 3.60 -9.79 -10.00
C GLN A 33 3.41 -10.61 -8.72
N GLU A 34 3.77 -11.88 -8.76
CA GLU A 34 3.62 -12.74 -7.59
C GLU A 34 4.46 -12.22 -6.42
N GLN A 35 5.69 -11.82 -6.69
CA GLN A 35 6.56 -11.26 -5.67
C GLN A 35 5.98 -9.95 -5.14
N GLN A 36 5.47 -9.11 -6.03
CA GLN A 36 4.85 -7.85 -5.62
C GLN A 36 3.65 -8.08 -4.72
N ASP A 37 2.84 -9.08 -5.03
CA ASP A 37 1.67 -9.40 -4.22
C ASP A 37 2.09 -9.86 -2.82
N GLN A 38 3.12 -10.69 -2.74
CA GLN A 38 3.64 -11.16 -1.46
C GLN A 38 4.22 -10.01 -0.64
N ASP A 39 5.00 -9.15 -1.30
CA ASP A 39 5.60 -8.02 -0.62
C ASP A 39 4.55 -7.07 -0.10
N ARG A 40 3.51 -6.82 -0.90
CA ARG A 40 2.41 -5.95 -0.48
C ARG A 40 1.68 -6.53 0.72
N TYR A 41 1.40 -7.81 0.71
CA TYR A 41 0.71 -8.44 1.83
C TYR A 41 1.55 -8.38 3.10
N GLN A 42 2.82 -8.71 2.99
CA GLN A 42 3.70 -8.73 4.15
C GLN A 42 3.95 -7.33 4.69
N CYS A 43 4.11 -6.35 3.81
CA CYS A 43 4.28 -4.97 4.23
C CYS A 43 3.00 -4.42 4.85
N HIS A 44 1.84 -4.80 4.34
CA HIS A 44 0.56 -4.45 4.96
C HIS A 44 0.51 -4.98 6.39
N ARG A 45 0.86 -6.25 6.59
CA ARG A 45 0.84 -6.83 7.93
C ARG A 45 1.80 -6.13 8.88
N TRP A 46 2.97 -5.77 8.37
CA TRP A 46 3.94 -5.02 9.15
C TRP A 46 3.36 -3.66 9.56
N ALA A 47 2.76 -2.96 8.60
CA ALA A 47 2.19 -1.64 8.88
C ALA A 47 1.04 -1.74 9.88
N VAL A 48 0.22 -2.78 9.80
CA VAL A 48 -0.84 -3.01 10.78
C VAL A 48 -0.25 -3.18 12.16
N SER A 49 0.82 -3.96 12.29
CA SER A 49 1.43 -4.20 13.60
C SER A 49 2.05 -2.92 14.17
N GLN A 50 2.58 -2.05 13.31
CA GLN A 50 3.21 -0.81 13.76
C GLN A 50 2.20 0.26 14.13
N SER A 51 1.07 0.30 13.45
CA SER A 51 0.08 1.36 13.65
C SER A 51 -1.10 0.95 14.51
N GLY A 52 -1.37 -0.36 14.61
CA GLY A 52 -2.58 -0.85 15.25
C GLY A 52 -3.83 -0.60 14.43
N PHE A 53 -3.69 -0.24 13.16
CA PHE A 53 -4.80 0.10 12.30
C PHE A 53 -4.74 -0.77 11.04
N ASP A 54 -5.86 -1.43 10.73
CA ASP A 54 -5.97 -2.26 9.53
C ASP A 54 -7.00 -1.65 8.59
N PRO A 55 -6.54 -0.96 7.52
CA PRO A 55 -7.49 -0.35 6.59
C PRO A 55 -8.36 -1.36 5.84
N ALA A 56 -7.92 -2.61 5.75
CA ALA A 56 -8.70 -3.63 5.04
C ALA A 56 -9.98 -3.98 5.79
N THR A 57 -10.00 -3.82 7.10
CA THR A 57 -11.17 -4.17 7.91
C THR A 57 -11.81 -2.99 8.61
N ALA A 58 -11.21 -1.81 8.47
CA ALA A 58 -11.69 -0.63 9.21
C ALA A 58 -13.03 -0.14 8.65
N THR A 59 -13.90 0.25 9.56
CA THR A 59 -15.19 0.82 9.20
C THR A 59 -15.26 2.29 9.60
N TYR A 60 -14.14 2.86 10.02
CA TYR A 60 -14.05 4.25 10.47
C TYR A 60 -12.71 4.81 10.07
N ALA A 61 -12.60 6.13 10.02
CA ALA A 61 -11.35 6.79 9.73
C ALA A 61 -10.52 6.88 11.02
N PRO A 62 -9.24 6.51 10.98
CA PRO A 62 -8.39 6.62 12.16
C PRO A 62 -7.96 8.07 12.37
N ALA A 63 -7.38 8.35 13.53
CA ALA A 63 -6.73 9.63 13.76
C ALA A 63 -5.60 9.81 12.74
N ALA A 64 -5.31 11.07 12.40
CA ALA A 64 -4.34 11.37 11.35
C ALA A 64 -2.95 10.79 11.66
N ASN A 65 -2.53 10.82 12.93
CA ASN A 65 -1.23 10.27 13.29
C ASN A 65 -1.17 8.76 13.13
N ILE A 66 -2.29 8.07 13.31
CA ILE A 66 -2.34 6.62 13.12
C ILE A 66 -2.25 6.30 11.63
N ALA A 67 -2.99 7.04 10.80
CA ALA A 67 -2.91 6.86 9.35
C ALA A 67 -1.49 7.12 8.84
N ASP A 68 -0.83 8.14 9.36
CA ASP A 68 0.55 8.43 8.99
C ASP A 68 1.49 7.31 9.38
N THR A 69 1.31 6.77 10.59
CA THR A 69 2.15 5.67 11.05
C THR A 69 1.99 4.47 10.12
N TYR A 70 0.75 4.16 9.73
CA TYR A 70 0.50 3.06 8.82
C TYR A 70 1.24 3.28 7.49
N ARG A 71 1.08 4.46 6.88
CA ARG A 71 1.69 4.73 5.58
C ARG A 71 3.21 4.76 5.65
N ARG A 72 3.77 5.31 6.72
CA ARG A 72 5.23 5.32 6.89
C ARG A 72 5.78 3.92 7.03
N ALA A 73 5.12 3.09 7.83
CA ALA A 73 5.57 1.72 8.01
C ALA A 73 5.46 0.94 6.72
N LEU A 74 4.37 1.14 5.97
CA LEU A 74 4.17 0.49 4.70
C LEU A 74 5.27 0.88 3.72
N GLY A 75 5.54 2.18 3.59
CA GLY A 75 6.58 2.67 2.70
C GLY A 75 7.96 2.19 3.09
N ALA A 76 8.28 2.19 4.38
CA ALA A 76 9.58 1.72 4.84
C ALA A 76 9.78 0.25 4.54
N CYS A 77 8.72 -0.54 4.69
CA CYS A 77 8.79 -1.97 4.36
C CYS A 77 9.07 -2.17 2.88
N PHE A 78 8.34 -1.48 2.02
CA PHE A 78 8.57 -1.58 0.58
C PHE A 78 9.97 -1.12 0.20
N SER A 79 10.43 -0.01 0.76
CA SER A 79 11.78 0.49 0.47
C SER A 79 12.84 -0.54 0.83
N GLY A 80 12.65 -1.23 1.94
CA GLY A 80 13.58 -2.27 2.37
C GLY A 80 13.56 -3.49 1.49
N ARG A 81 12.56 -3.62 0.61
CA ARG A 81 12.43 -4.76 -0.29
C ARG A 81 12.71 -4.41 -1.74
N GLY A 82 13.31 -3.25 -1.99
CA GLY A 82 13.71 -2.90 -3.34
C GLY A 82 12.64 -2.20 -4.15
N TYR A 83 11.81 -1.39 -3.49
CA TYR A 83 10.80 -0.58 -4.18
C TYR A 83 11.10 0.89 -3.99
N SER A 84 10.77 1.66 -5.00
CA SER A 84 10.80 3.11 -4.91
C SER A 84 9.41 3.58 -4.50
N ILE A 85 9.36 4.41 -3.47
CA ILE A 85 8.10 4.90 -2.94
C ILE A 85 7.88 6.31 -3.42
N ASN A 86 6.66 6.57 -3.80
CA ASN A 86 6.32 7.90 -4.30
C ASN A 86 5.37 8.58 -3.31
#